data_10b431726c7bdcff80f5a80318561c6a
#
_entry.id   10b431726c7bdcff80f5a80318561c6a
#
_cell.length_a   1.000
_cell.length_b   1.000
_cell.length_c   1.000
_cell.angle_alpha   90.00
_cell.angle_beta   90.00
_cell.angle_gamma   90.00
#
_symmetry.space_group_name_H-M   'P 1'
#
loop_
_entity.id
_entity.type
_entity.pdbx_description
1 polymer ?
#
loop_
_entity_poly.entity_id
_entity_poly.type
_entity_poly.pdbx_seq_one_letter_code
_entity_poly.pdbx_strand_id
1 'polypeptide(L)'
;QEINYERFNIIAPGVLRTPDERFNDLADYPYKPNYLTIGNTRIHYLDEGPKDGEIIYLLHGEPAWSYLFRKMIPSLTEAGYRVIAPDMVGFGKSDKYISINDYSHQMHVDKMTQLIVELDLKNITAHVHDWGGLVGLRVVAEEPDRFSRIIASNTSLIAPGRGFFNDLISFISYPLFKLGIWFQGPATWEEFIGGDGFTGWIRYSRYTDNIDV
;
A
#
# COMPACT_ATOMS: atom_id res chain seq x y z
N GLN A 1 -16.22 23.13 1.65
CA GLN A 1 -17.17 22.11 2.14
C GLN A 1 -16.62 21.58 3.45
N GLU A 2 -17.37 21.74 4.54
CA GLU A 2 -17.04 21.04 5.79
C GLU A 2 -17.21 19.54 5.55
N ILE A 3 -16.14 18.79 5.80
CA ILE A 3 -16.19 17.34 5.75
C ILE A 3 -17.05 16.88 6.94
N ASN A 4 -18.19 16.25 6.63
CA ASN A 4 -19.02 15.65 7.68
C ASN A 4 -18.32 14.38 8.21
N TYR A 5 -17.58 14.52 9.29
CA TYR A 5 -16.85 13.44 9.94
C TYR A 5 -17.75 12.40 10.66
N GLU A 6 -19.05 12.64 10.81
CA GLU A 6 -19.99 11.68 11.44
C GLU A 6 -20.11 10.37 10.66
N ARG A 7 -19.74 10.37 9.38
CA ARG A 7 -19.71 9.16 8.54
C ARG A 7 -18.44 8.32 8.71
N PHE A 8 -17.43 8.85 9.39
CA PHE A 8 -16.16 8.19 9.56
C PHE A 8 -16.02 7.68 10.99
N ASN A 9 -15.55 6.46 11.14
CA ASN A 9 -15.27 5.87 12.43
C ASN A 9 -13.95 6.45 12.98
N ILE A 10 -14.03 7.63 13.61
CA ILE A 10 -12.89 8.26 14.30
C ILE A 10 -12.64 7.47 15.58
N ILE A 11 -11.51 6.77 15.62
CA ILE A 11 -11.15 5.87 16.73
C ILE A 11 -10.18 6.51 17.73
N ALA A 12 -9.47 7.55 17.29
CA ALA A 12 -8.54 8.35 18.07
C ALA A 12 -8.36 9.73 17.42
N PRO A 13 -7.84 10.74 18.12
CA PRO A 13 -7.55 12.02 17.51
C PRO A 13 -6.68 11.88 16.26
N GLY A 14 -7.18 12.36 15.12
CA GLY A 14 -6.50 12.32 13.84
C GLY A 14 -6.46 10.96 13.13
N VAL A 15 -7.17 9.93 13.64
CA VAL A 15 -7.14 8.58 13.07
C VAL A 15 -8.55 8.07 12.75
N LEU A 16 -8.73 7.62 11.52
CA LEU A 16 -9.93 6.98 11.01
C LEU A 16 -9.71 5.47 10.86
N ARG A 17 -10.79 4.72 11.00
CA ARG A 17 -10.83 3.29 10.66
C ARG A 17 -11.99 3.02 9.71
N THR A 18 -11.70 2.33 8.61
CA THR A 18 -12.76 1.81 7.74
C THR A 18 -13.55 0.76 8.52
N PRO A 19 -14.89 0.87 8.59
CA PRO A 19 -15.72 -0.14 9.25
C PRO A 19 -15.49 -1.54 8.66
N ASP A 20 -15.45 -2.55 9.53
CA ASP A 20 -15.10 -3.92 9.13
C ASP A 20 -16.11 -4.52 8.16
N GLU A 21 -17.40 -4.10 8.21
CA GLU A 21 -18.46 -4.51 7.30
C GLU A 21 -18.21 -4.12 5.84
N ARG A 22 -17.33 -3.11 5.58
CA ARG A 22 -16.93 -2.73 4.22
C ARG A 22 -16.05 -3.78 3.53
N PHE A 23 -15.56 -4.73 4.30
CA PHE A 23 -14.69 -5.81 3.82
C PHE A 23 -15.38 -7.17 3.81
N ASN A 24 -16.71 -7.20 4.03
CA ASN A 24 -17.50 -8.43 3.93
C ASN A 24 -17.64 -8.83 2.47
N ASP A 25 -17.74 -10.14 2.24
CA ASP A 25 -18.07 -10.75 0.94
C ASP A 25 -17.15 -10.37 -0.23
N LEU A 26 -15.89 -10.03 0.08
CA LEU A 26 -14.89 -9.76 -0.95
C LEU A 26 -14.57 -11.04 -1.72
N ALA A 27 -14.68 -10.97 -3.05
CA ALA A 27 -14.43 -12.11 -3.93
C ALA A 27 -12.98 -12.61 -3.79
N ASP A 28 -12.79 -13.92 -3.66
CA ASP A 28 -11.49 -14.57 -3.56
C ASP A 28 -10.61 -14.07 -2.39
N TYR A 29 -11.23 -13.56 -1.30
CA TYR A 29 -10.51 -13.02 -0.16
C TYR A 29 -10.98 -13.61 1.19
N PRO A 30 -10.80 -14.93 1.41
CA PRO A 30 -11.29 -15.61 2.60
C PRO A 30 -10.38 -15.45 3.83
N TYR A 31 -9.41 -14.55 3.79
CA TYR A 31 -8.34 -14.45 4.76
C TYR A 31 -8.81 -13.78 6.05
N LYS A 32 -8.36 -14.35 7.18
CA LYS A 32 -8.60 -13.74 8.49
C LYS A 32 -7.64 -12.57 8.69
N PRO A 33 -8.14 -11.42 9.16
CA PRO A 33 -7.28 -10.27 9.42
C PRO A 33 -6.40 -10.51 10.66
N ASN A 34 -5.13 -10.09 10.55
CA ASN A 34 -4.27 -9.89 11.71
C ASN A 34 -3.99 -8.40 11.86
N TYR A 35 -3.72 -7.95 13.08
CA TYR A 35 -3.50 -6.55 13.37
C TYR A 35 -2.36 -6.36 14.35
N LEU A 36 -1.52 -5.35 14.09
CA LEU A 36 -0.50 -4.88 15.00
C LEU A 36 -0.68 -3.37 15.21
N THR A 37 -0.66 -2.93 16.47
CA THR A 37 -0.72 -1.49 16.76
C THR A 37 0.69 -0.92 16.82
N ILE A 38 0.96 0.05 15.95
CA ILE A 38 2.24 0.74 15.83
C ILE A 38 2.00 2.23 16.07
N GLY A 39 2.45 2.72 17.23
CA GLY A 39 2.12 4.07 17.67
C GLY A 39 0.61 4.23 17.89
N ASN A 40 -0.01 5.16 17.18
CA ASN A 40 -1.45 5.45 17.26
C ASN A 40 -2.28 4.80 16.14
N THR A 41 -1.68 3.98 15.28
CA THR A 41 -2.37 3.33 14.16
C THR A 41 -2.33 1.82 14.26
N ARG A 42 -3.43 1.19 13.89
CA ARG A 42 -3.53 -0.25 13.71
C ARG A 42 -3.16 -0.60 12.28
N ILE A 43 -2.17 -1.48 12.11
CA ILE A 43 -1.74 -2.01 10.82
C ILE A 43 -2.36 -3.39 10.64
N HIS A 44 -3.06 -3.57 9.52
CA HIS A 44 -3.55 -4.87 9.08
C HIS A 44 -2.45 -5.62 8.33
N TYR A 45 -2.42 -6.93 8.49
CA TYR A 45 -1.61 -7.81 7.64
C TYR A 45 -2.24 -9.20 7.52
N LEU A 46 -1.99 -9.85 6.41
CA LEU A 46 -2.25 -11.26 6.23
C LEU A 46 -1.03 -12.06 6.69
N ASP A 47 -1.26 -13.24 7.26
CA ASP A 47 -0.24 -14.19 7.70
C ASP A 47 -0.73 -15.61 7.43
N GLU A 48 -0.53 -16.06 6.19
CA GLU A 48 -1.10 -17.26 5.63
C GLU A 48 0.00 -18.32 5.36
N GLY A 49 -0.38 -19.59 5.39
CA GLY A 49 0.51 -20.73 5.18
C GLY A 49 1.20 -21.23 6.46
N PRO A 50 2.15 -22.17 6.32
CA PRO A 50 2.85 -22.77 7.45
C PRO A 50 3.73 -21.75 8.17
N LYS A 51 3.65 -21.73 9.52
CA LYS A 51 4.35 -20.71 10.33
C LYS A 51 5.87 -20.87 10.33
N ASP A 52 6.35 -22.03 9.99
CA ASP A 52 7.77 -22.38 9.82
C ASP A 52 8.24 -22.34 8.35
N GLY A 53 7.34 -21.98 7.42
CA GLY A 53 7.67 -21.81 6.00
C GLY A 53 8.59 -20.60 5.75
N GLU A 54 9.34 -20.66 4.64
CA GLU A 54 10.11 -19.50 4.15
C GLU A 54 9.16 -18.34 3.88
N ILE A 55 9.55 -17.14 4.32
CA ILE A 55 8.66 -15.97 4.30
C ILE A 55 8.67 -15.27 2.93
N ILE A 56 7.49 -15.13 2.35
CA ILE A 56 7.23 -14.24 1.23
C ILE A 56 6.49 -13.00 1.76
N TYR A 57 7.15 -11.86 1.73
CA TYR A 57 6.58 -10.57 2.12
C TYR A 57 6.08 -9.84 0.89
N LEU A 58 4.76 -9.56 0.81
CA LEU A 58 4.11 -8.96 -0.34
C LEU A 58 3.70 -7.53 0.00
N LEU A 59 4.40 -6.53 -0.56
CA LEU A 59 4.10 -5.13 -0.31
C LEU A 59 3.44 -4.48 -1.53
N HIS A 60 2.20 -4.03 -1.35
CA HIS A 60 1.38 -3.39 -2.37
C HIS A 60 1.80 -1.95 -2.66
N GLY A 61 1.34 -1.41 -3.78
CA GLY A 61 1.44 0.00 -4.13
C GLY A 61 0.11 0.74 -4.05
N GLU A 62 0.06 1.92 -4.62
CA GLU A 62 -1.13 2.75 -4.70
C GLU A 62 -1.92 2.42 -5.98
N PRO A 63 -3.25 2.39 -5.93
CA PRO A 63 -4.16 2.53 -4.79
C PRO A 63 -4.56 1.18 -4.17
N ALA A 64 -3.74 0.16 -4.37
CA ALA A 64 -4.03 -1.20 -3.95
C ALA A 64 -3.83 -1.40 -2.42
N TRP A 65 -4.11 -2.60 -1.96
CA TRP A 65 -3.90 -3.11 -0.61
C TRP A 65 -3.67 -4.63 -0.71
N SER A 66 -3.57 -5.37 0.37
CA SER A 66 -3.29 -6.82 0.36
C SER A 66 -4.23 -7.64 -0.53
N TYR A 67 -5.41 -7.13 -0.84
CA TYR A 67 -6.35 -7.72 -1.80
C TYR A 67 -5.75 -7.93 -3.19
N LEU A 68 -4.77 -7.12 -3.59
CA LEU A 68 -4.02 -7.28 -4.84
C LEU A 68 -3.46 -8.70 -4.98
N PHE A 69 -2.99 -9.26 -3.87
CA PHE A 69 -2.28 -10.53 -3.84
C PHE A 69 -3.19 -11.75 -3.61
N ARG A 70 -4.52 -11.55 -3.49
CA ARG A 70 -5.47 -12.61 -3.13
C ARG A 70 -5.36 -13.88 -3.98
N LYS A 71 -4.99 -13.74 -5.25
CA LYS A 71 -4.82 -14.89 -6.17
C LYS A 71 -3.41 -15.49 -6.16
N MET A 72 -2.43 -14.75 -5.66
CA MET A 72 -1.06 -15.26 -5.51
C MET A 72 -0.90 -16.08 -4.24
N ILE A 73 -1.57 -15.67 -3.16
CA ILE A 73 -1.43 -16.28 -1.83
C ILE A 73 -1.68 -17.80 -1.85
N PRO A 74 -2.77 -18.31 -2.46
CA PRO A 74 -3.03 -19.76 -2.47
C PRO A 74 -1.86 -20.56 -3.07
N SER A 75 -1.37 -20.15 -4.24
CA SER A 75 -0.26 -20.86 -4.89
C SER A 75 1.04 -20.84 -4.08
N LEU A 76 1.31 -19.74 -3.38
CA LEU A 76 2.48 -19.61 -2.52
C LEU A 76 2.36 -20.49 -1.26
N THR A 77 1.19 -20.48 -0.63
CA THR A 77 0.95 -21.30 0.57
C THR A 77 0.90 -22.79 0.27
N GLU A 78 0.34 -23.19 -0.87
CA GLU A 78 0.36 -24.57 -1.38
C GLU A 78 1.79 -25.04 -1.67
N ALA A 79 2.68 -24.13 -2.10
CA ALA A 79 4.10 -24.40 -2.29
C ALA A 79 4.90 -24.43 -0.96
N GLY A 80 4.26 -24.25 0.19
CA GLY A 80 4.87 -24.32 1.51
C GLY A 80 5.46 -23.02 2.04
N TYR A 81 5.22 -21.89 1.39
CA TYR A 81 5.66 -20.57 1.88
C TYR A 81 4.70 -20.00 2.92
N ARG A 82 5.27 -19.25 3.87
CA ARG A 82 4.51 -18.35 4.74
C ARG A 82 4.40 -16.98 4.07
N VAL A 83 3.19 -16.51 3.85
CA VAL A 83 2.94 -15.24 3.17
C VAL A 83 2.53 -14.17 4.18
N ILE A 84 3.27 -13.08 4.21
CA ILE A 84 2.95 -11.87 4.99
C ILE A 84 2.62 -10.76 4.00
N ALA A 85 1.39 -10.23 4.07
CA ALA A 85 0.94 -9.16 3.19
C ALA A 85 0.26 -8.05 4.01
N PRO A 86 1.01 -6.99 4.38
CA PRO A 86 0.44 -5.86 5.11
C PRO A 86 -0.32 -4.91 4.22
N ASP A 87 -1.22 -4.14 4.84
CA ASP A 87 -1.77 -2.91 4.28
C ASP A 87 -1.02 -1.72 4.87
N MET A 88 -0.46 -0.86 4.02
CA MET A 88 0.16 0.38 4.50
C MET A 88 -0.89 1.30 5.14
N VAL A 89 -0.47 2.21 6.04
CA VAL A 89 -1.36 3.23 6.62
C VAL A 89 -2.04 4.01 5.50
N GLY A 90 -3.34 4.21 5.62
CA GLY A 90 -4.14 4.85 4.55
C GLY A 90 -4.87 3.86 3.64
N PHE A 91 -4.44 2.59 3.61
CA PHE A 91 -4.95 1.59 2.67
C PHE A 91 -5.67 0.45 3.39
N GLY A 92 -6.54 -0.22 2.65
CA GLY A 92 -7.23 -1.45 3.05
C GLY A 92 -7.80 -1.39 4.48
N LYS A 93 -7.51 -2.43 5.26
CA LYS A 93 -7.98 -2.58 6.64
C LYS A 93 -7.11 -1.88 7.68
N SER A 94 -5.97 -1.30 7.28
CA SER A 94 -5.15 -0.45 8.16
C SER A 94 -5.84 0.88 8.47
N ASP A 95 -5.48 1.48 9.60
CA ASP A 95 -5.97 2.80 9.99
C ASP A 95 -5.48 3.90 9.02
N LYS A 96 -6.16 5.03 9.04
CA LYS A 96 -5.92 6.15 8.13
C LYS A 96 -5.77 7.43 8.92
N TYR A 97 -4.81 8.26 8.55
CA TYR A 97 -4.72 9.61 9.09
C TYR A 97 -5.72 10.53 8.40
N ILE A 98 -6.33 11.43 9.19
CA ILE A 98 -7.25 12.46 8.68
C ILE A 98 -6.48 13.53 7.90
N SER A 99 -5.32 13.94 8.43
CA SER A 99 -4.50 14.96 7.83
C SER A 99 -3.55 14.39 6.79
N ILE A 100 -3.53 14.96 5.60
CA ILE A 100 -2.58 14.61 4.55
C ILE A 100 -1.12 14.88 4.99
N ASN A 101 -0.92 15.82 5.92
CA ASN A 101 0.40 16.17 6.43
C ASN A 101 1.02 15.10 7.32
N ASP A 102 0.21 14.14 7.80
CA ASP A 102 0.68 13.01 8.59
C ASP A 102 1.20 11.86 7.71
N TYR A 103 1.03 11.96 6.38
CA TYR A 103 1.57 11.01 5.43
C TYR A 103 2.91 11.50 4.88
N SER A 104 3.88 10.62 4.90
CA SER A 104 5.16 10.81 4.23
C SER A 104 5.74 9.47 3.80
N HIS A 105 6.66 9.48 2.86
CA HIS A 105 7.39 8.27 2.47
C HIS A 105 8.08 7.64 3.68
N GLN A 106 8.77 8.44 4.52
CA GLN A 106 9.46 7.95 5.71
C GLN A 106 8.48 7.33 6.73
N MET A 107 7.30 7.92 6.92
CA MET A 107 6.28 7.34 7.80
C MET A 107 5.90 5.91 7.35
N HIS A 108 5.72 5.67 6.05
CA HIS A 108 5.44 4.33 5.54
C HIS A 108 6.62 3.38 5.75
N VAL A 109 7.85 3.84 5.52
CA VAL A 109 9.08 3.06 5.79
C VAL A 109 9.14 2.67 7.25
N ASP A 110 9.01 3.64 8.18
CA ASP A 110 9.07 3.40 9.62
C ASP A 110 8.01 2.39 10.09
N LYS A 111 6.77 2.51 9.59
CA LYS A 111 5.68 1.60 9.93
C LYS A 111 5.93 0.18 9.43
N MET A 112 6.41 0.02 8.20
CA MET A 112 6.71 -1.31 7.63
C MET A 112 7.95 -1.94 8.25
N THR A 113 8.97 -1.15 8.55
CA THR A 113 10.16 -1.61 9.31
C THR A 113 9.74 -2.11 10.69
N GLN A 114 8.96 -1.32 11.42
CA GLN A 114 8.51 -1.70 12.75
C GLN A 114 7.62 -2.95 12.73
N LEU A 115 6.74 -3.11 11.73
CA LEU A 115 5.95 -4.33 11.55
C LEU A 115 6.85 -5.57 11.42
N ILE A 116 7.88 -5.50 10.58
CA ILE A 116 8.82 -6.59 10.33
C ILE A 116 9.61 -6.93 11.59
N VAL A 117 10.03 -5.93 12.34
CA VAL A 117 10.79 -6.09 13.59
C VAL A 117 9.92 -6.71 14.70
N GLU A 118 8.72 -6.19 14.91
CA GLU A 118 7.79 -6.67 15.95
C GLU A 118 7.29 -8.09 15.69
N LEU A 119 7.14 -8.48 14.42
CA LEU A 119 6.82 -9.85 14.02
C LEU A 119 8.06 -10.77 13.97
N ASP A 120 9.24 -10.25 14.26
CA ASP A 120 10.56 -10.91 14.18
C ASP A 120 10.76 -11.69 12.88
N LEU A 121 10.34 -11.12 11.76
CA LEU A 121 10.48 -11.75 10.45
C LEU A 121 11.95 -11.78 10.01
N LYS A 122 12.41 -12.92 9.50
CA LYS A 122 13.79 -13.17 9.06
C LYS A 122 13.80 -14.03 7.79
N ASN A 123 14.92 -14.01 7.06
CA ASN A 123 15.08 -14.72 5.79
C ASN A 123 13.99 -14.40 4.77
N ILE A 124 13.57 -13.13 4.73
CA ILE A 124 12.43 -12.66 3.95
C ILE A 124 12.80 -12.63 2.45
N THR A 125 11.95 -13.22 1.63
CA THR A 125 11.87 -12.87 0.21
C THR A 125 10.83 -11.78 0.04
N ALA A 126 11.25 -10.55 -0.24
CA ALA A 126 10.33 -9.43 -0.45
C ALA A 126 9.89 -9.36 -1.91
N HIS A 127 8.58 -9.41 -2.17
CA HIS A 127 7.99 -9.00 -3.43
C HIS A 127 7.36 -7.63 -3.24
N VAL A 128 7.88 -6.64 -3.99
CA VAL A 128 7.47 -5.25 -3.89
C VAL A 128 6.95 -4.75 -5.23
N HIS A 129 5.84 -4.03 -5.20
CA HIS A 129 5.14 -3.55 -6.40
C HIS A 129 4.78 -2.07 -6.27
N ASP A 130 5.01 -1.29 -7.33
CA ASP A 130 4.64 0.13 -7.44
C ASP A 130 5.22 0.96 -6.25
N TRP A 131 4.41 1.74 -5.51
CA TRP A 131 4.84 2.45 -4.30
C TRP A 131 5.37 1.52 -3.21
N GLY A 132 4.90 0.28 -3.15
CA GLY A 132 5.47 -0.73 -2.28
C GLY A 132 6.95 -1.01 -2.58
N GLY A 133 7.41 -0.76 -3.82
CA GLY A 133 8.82 -0.81 -4.15
C GLY A 133 9.61 0.35 -3.57
N LEU A 134 9.09 1.58 -3.66
CA LEU A 134 9.76 2.75 -3.08
C LEU A 134 9.90 2.62 -1.55
N VAL A 135 8.86 2.15 -0.89
CA VAL A 135 8.86 1.92 0.57
C VAL A 135 9.67 0.66 0.91
N GLY A 136 9.37 -0.47 0.30
CA GLY A 136 9.94 -1.77 0.66
C GLY A 136 11.45 -1.86 0.41
N LEU A 137 11.95 -1.29 -0.69
CA LEU A 137 13.39 -1.26 -0.95
C LEU A 137 14.14 -0.39 0.07
N ARG A 138 13.49 0.64 0.60
CA ARG A 138 14.06 1.42 1.71
C ARG A 138 14.08 0.62 3.01
N VAL A 139 13.00 -0.11 3.31
CA VAL A 139 12.94 -1.03 4.46
C VAL A 139 14.04 -2.09 4.37
N VAL A 140 14.26 -2.68 3.18
CA VAL A 140 15.37 -3.63 2.95
C VAL A 140 16.73 -3.00 3.22
N ALA A 141 16.91 -1.73 2.83
CA ALA A 141 18.18 -1.02 3.07
C ALA A 141 18.41 -0.70 4.55
N GLU A 142 17.34 -0.52 5.34
CA GLU A 142 17.43 -0.25 6.79
C GLU A 142 17.62 -1.53 7.62
N GLU A 143 17.05 -2.66 7.17
CA GLU A 143 17.08 -3.96 7.87
C GLU A 143 17.65 -5.08 6.98
N PRO A 144 18.83 -4.91 6.34
CA PRO A 144 19.32 -5.81 5.31
C PRO A 144 19.48 -7.27 5.77
N ASP A 145 19.82 -7.47 7.04
CA ASP A 145 20.05 -8.82 7.61
C ASP A 145 18.77 -9.64 7.74
N ARG A 146 17.60 -9.02 7.59
CA ARG A 146 16.30 -9.71 7.63
C ARG A 146 15.87 -10.26 6.27
N PHE A 147 16.51 -9.81 5.20
CA PHE A 147 16.09 -10.13 3.83
C PHE A 147 17.11 -11.03 3.12
N SER A 148 16.60 -12.04 2.43
CA SER A 148 17.43 -12.97 1.63
C SER A 148 17.29 -12.72 0.13
N ARG A 149 16.13 -12.24 -0.33
CA ARG A 149 15.86 -12.00 -1.76
C ARG A 149 14.88 -10.83 -1.94
N ILE A 150 14.95 -10.22 -3.12
CA ILE A 150 14.04 -9.15 -3.54
C ILE A 150 13.51 -9.49 -4.92
N ILE A 151 12.19 -9.38 -5.07
CA ILE A 151 11.47 -9.44 -6.35
C ILE A 151 10.80 -8.07 -6.51
N ALA A 152 11.24 -7.30 -7.50
CA ALA A 152 10.68 -5.98 -7.79
C ALA A 152 9.86 -6.04 -9.09
N SER A 153 8.62 -5.61 -9.02
CA SER A 153 7.72 -5.58 -10.18
C SER A 153 7.07 -4.21 -10.32
N ASN A 154 7.09 -3.66 -11.54
CA ASN A 154 6.45 -2.39 -11.89
C ASN A 154 6.75 -1.26 -10.87
N THR A 155 8.00 -1.13 -10.49
CA THR A 155 8.48 -0.14 -9.52
C THR A 155 9.77 0.51 -9.99
N SER A 156 10.22 1.52 -9.28
CA SER A 156 11.47 2.22 -9.57
C SER A 156 12.27 2.46 -8.29
N LEU A 157 13.59 2.56 -8.44
CA LEU A 157 14.49 3.08 -7.41
C LEU A 157 14.73 4.56 -7.71
N ILE A 158 14.36 5.43 -6.78
CA ILE A 158 14.82 6.81 -6.81
C ILE A 158 16.26 6.78 -6.27
N ALA A 159 17.24 6.70 -7.19
CA ALA A 159 18.63 6.79 -6.81
C ALA A 159 18.99 8.28 -6.59
N PRO A 160 19.38 8.69 -5.38
CA PRO A 160 19.96 10.03 -5.19
C PRO A 160 21.27 10.12 -5.99
N GLY A 161 21.41 11.15 -6.82
CA GLY A 161 22.70 11.51 -7.41
C GLY A 161 22.99 11.00 -8.81
N ARG A 162 22.00 10.67 -9.61
CA ARG A 162 22.19 10.57 -11.07
C ARG A 162 22.10 11.95 -11.70
N GLY A 163 23.20 12.65 -11.66
CA GLY A 163 23.65 13.75 -12.49
C GLY A 163 22.62 14.78 -12.98
N PHE A 164 23.06 16.00 -13.16
CA PHE A 164 22.35 17.17 -13.67
C PHE A 164 21.26 16.89 -14.76
N PHE A 165 21.46 15.90 -15.62
CA PHE A 165 20.47 15.56 -16.67
C PHE A 165 19.19 14.91 -16.11
N ASN A 166 19.27 14.07 -15.10
CA ASN A 166 18.07 13.45 -14.51
C ASN A 166 17.30 14.42 -13.62
N ASP A 167 18.03 15.30 -12.90
CA ASP A 167 17.43 16.39 -12.14
C ASP A 167 16.76 17.40 -13.07
N LEU A 168 17.35 17.67 -14.22
CA LEU A 168 16.78 18.53 -15.26
C LEU A 168 15.53 17.90 -15.90
N ILE A 169 15.57 16.60 -16.20
CA ILE A 169 14.40 15.88 -16.73
C ILE A 169 13.27 15.87 -15.70
N SER A 170 13.57 15.60 -14.44
CA SER A 170 12.57 15.64 -13.36
C SER A 170 12.04 17.06 -13.14
N PHE A 171 12.91 18.06 -13.21
CA PHE A 171 12.54 19.47 -13.08
C PHE A 171 11.62 19.95 -14.22
N ILE A 172 11.81 19.42 -15.44
CA ILE A 172 11.00 19.78 -16.60
C ILE A 172 9.73 18.90 -16.69
N SER A 173 9.85 17.59 -16.42
CA SER A 173 8.73 16.65 -16.57
C SER A 173 7.66 16.83 -15.51
N TYR A 174 8.03 17.14 -14.28
CA TYR A 174 7.06 17.32 -13.19
C TYR A 174 6.13 18.54 -13.39
N PRO A 175 6.62 19.74 -13.75
CA PRO A 175 5.76 20.85 -14.12
C PRO A 175 4.92 20.57 -15.38
N LEU A 176 5.48 19.87 -16.39
CA LEU A 176 4.74 19.51 -17.61
C LEU A 176 3.65 18.47 -17.31
N PHE A 177 3.91 17.52 -16.42
CA PHE A 177 2.91 16.59 -15.93
C PHE A 177 1.79 17.30 -15.20
N LYS A 178 2.13 18.21 -14.25
CA LYS A 178 1.13 19.06 -13.59
C LYS A 178 0.36 19.96 -14.57
N LEU A 179 1.05 20.52 -15.54
CA LEU A 179 0.45 21.35 -16.58
C LEU A 179 -0.50 20.51 -17.46
N GLY A 180 -0.09 19.29 -17.83
CA GLY A 180 -0.93 18.34 -18.57
C GLY A 180 -2.22 18.01 -17.82
N ILE A 181 -2.13 17.74 -16.52
CA ILE A 181 -3.30 17.53 -15.67
C ILE A 181 -4.16 18.81 -15.60
N TRP A 182 -3.54 19.98 -15.48
CA TRP A 182 -4.25 21.25 -15.42
C TRP A 182 -4.97 21.59 -16.74
N PHE A 183 -4.37 21.28 -17.91
CA PHE A 183 -4.99 21.48 -19.22
C PHE A 183 -6.11 20.49 -19.54
N GLN A 184 -6.17 19.36 -18.87
CA GLN A 184 -7.30 18.41 -19.00
C GLN A 184 -8.58 18.95 -18.32
N GLY A 185 -8.46 20.00 -17.49
CA GLY A 185 -9.57 20.74 -16.90
C GLY A 185 -10.18 20.12 -15.64
N PRO A 186 -10.98 20.93 -14.92
CA PRO A 186 -11.59 20.47 -13.65
C PRO A 186 -12.54 19.28 -13.81
N ALA A 187 -13.21 19.14 -14.94
CA ALA A 187 -14.10 18.01 -15.19
C ALA A 187 -13.33 16.68 -15.26
N THR A 188 -12.17 16.68 -15.90
CA THR A 188 -11.32 15.49 -15.99
C THR A 188 -10.65 15.16 -14.66
N TRP A 189 -10.40 16.16 -13.82
CA TRP A 189 -9.85 15.99 -12.49
C TRP A 189 -10.92 15.50 -11.50
N GLU A 190 -12.12 16.04 -11.57
CA GLU A 190 -13.28 15.52 -10.83
C GLU A 190 -13.67 14.12 -11.27
N GLU A 191 -13.61 13.83 -12.57
CA GLU A 191 -13.75 12.46 -13.09
C GLU A 191 -12.61 11.55 -12.66
N PHE A 192 -11.38 12.02 -12.58
CA PHE A 192 -10.20 11.24 -12.22
C PHE A 192 -10.04 11.03 -10.71
N ILE A 193 -10.42 12.00 -9.88
CA ILE A 193 -10.30 11.94 -8.40
C ILE A 193 -11.66 11.94 -7.70
N GLY A 194 -12.71 12.50 -8.30
CA GLY A 194 -13.99 12.78 -7.68
C GLY A 194 -15.03 11.68 -7.71
N GLY A 195 -14.66 10.43 -7.66
CA GLY A 195 -15.60 9.31 -7.60
C GLY A 195 -15.81 8.58 -8.92
N ASP A 196 -15.73 9.25 -10.07
CA ASP A 196 -15.84 8.59 -11.37
C ASP A 196 -14.52 8.54 -12.15
N GLY A 197 -13.50 9.29 -11.77
CA GLY A 197 -12.21 9.30 -12.42
C GLY A 197 -11.29 8.13 -12.01
N PHE A 198 -10.54 8.28 -10.94
CA PHE A 198 -9.60 7.25 -10.50
C PHE A 198 -10.33 6.01 -9.95
N THR A 199 -11.41 6.21 -9.19
CA THR A 199 -12.31 5.11 -8.76
C THR A 199 -13.11 4.55 -9.92
N GLY A 200 -13.49 5.35 -10.92
CA GLY A 200 -14.08 4.91 -12.17
C GLY A 200 -13.10 4.06 -12.98
N TRP A 201 -11.83 4.47 -13.11
CA TRP A 201 -10.79 3.68 -13.76
C TRP A 201 -10.53 2.36 -13.01
N ILE A 202 -10.53 2.37 -11.69
CA ILE A 202 -10.45 1.15 -10.87
C ILE A 202 -11.70 0.28 -11.07
N ARG A 203 -12.90 0.87 -11.16
CA ARG A 203 -14.16 0.14 -11.45
C ARG A 203 -14.15 -0.50 -12.82
N TYR A 204 -13.60 0.17 -13.84
CA TYR A 204 -13.50 -0.36 -15.19
C TYR A 204 -12.33 -1.33 -15.39
N SER A 205 -11.36 -1.36 -14.48
CA SER A 205 -10.37 -2.43 -14.50
C SER A 205 -11.05 -3.73 -14.07
N ARG A 206 -11.00 -4.76 -14.91
CA ARG A 206 -11.64 -6.08 -14.70
C ARG A 206 -11.29 -6.78 -13.37
N TYR A 207 -10.57 -6.11 -12.49
CA TYR A 207 -10.16 -6.59 -11.17
C TYR A 207 -11.03 -6.08 -10.02
N THR A 208 -12.02 -5.22 -10.31
CA THR A 208 -12.79 -4.50 -9.29
C THR A 208 -14.31 -4.57 -9.46
N ASP A 209 -14.83 -5.54 -10.25
CA ASP A 209 -16.27 -5.66 -10.54
C ASP A 209 -17.17 -5.80 -9.30
N ASN A 210 -16.62 -5.82 -8.08
CA ASN A 210 -17.35 -5.96 -6.83
C ASN A 210 -16.94 -4.97 -5.72
N ILE A 211 -16.29 -3.85 -6.06
CA ILE A 211 -16.03 -2.81 -5.06
C ILE A 211 -17.06 -1.70 -5.25
N ASP A 212 -18.17 -1.80 -4.55
CA ASP A 212 -19.01 -0.64 -4.24
C ASP A 212 -18.25 0.22 -3.22
N VAL A 213 -17.65 1.31 -3.72
CA VAL A 213 -16.99 2.33 -2.90
C VAL A 213 -18.02 3.37 -2.48
#